data_833d387a69977622b5a8f3a6cf58dfe8
#
_entry.id   833d387a69977622b5a8f3a6cf58dfe8
#
_cell.length_a   1.000
_cell.length_b   1.000
_cell.length_c   1.000
_cell.angle_alpha   90.00
_cell.angle_beta   90.00
_cell.angle_gamma   90.00
#
_symmetry.space_group_name_H-M   'P 1'
#
loop_
_entity.id
_entity.type
_entity.pdbx_description
1 polymer ?
#
loop_
_entity_poly.entity_id
_entity_poly.type
_entity_poly.pdbx_seq_one_letter_code
_entity_poly.pdbx_strand_id
1 'polypeptide(L)'
;MPPMHLLERNKYASALPALKKVSINNLFARSVIENHVRGRVFVDDIARPRAFYVVHPYGMSLLYGDIKDGFLKSELRDYLLGKNGLRETGEFLQVFPSNLEEKIDALLGRSLGTVEENGKPPDPSRPVIKHKRINFRFVPKKYARARKDLNLKAHDFKRIDENMFSNISGSVVPKKFWDGASDFRQKGIGFSLLKNGRIAASSFSSFVHDNMLELGMETEPEFRRKGFASIITAK
;
A
#
# COMPACT_ATOMS: atom_id res chain seq x y z
N MET A 1 -17.04 26.13 1.71
CA MET A 1 -16.69 24.85 1.07
C MET A 1 -15.90 24.07 2.08
N PRO A 2 -16.11 22.80 2.33
CA PRO A 2 -15.19 22.08 3.19
C PRO A 2 -13.91 21.77 2.41
N PRO A 3 -12.78 22.39 2.75
CA PRO A 3 -11.48 22.04 2.24
C PRO A 3 -11.11 20.62 2.72
N MET A 4 -10.15 19.98 2.07
CA MET A 4 -9.50 18.80 2.62
C MET A 4 -8.69 19.23 3.85
N HIS A 5 -9.22 18.98 5.06
CA HIS A 5 -8.54 19.33 6.30
C HIS A 5 -7.61 18.19 6.73
N LEU A 6 -6.37 18.50 7.02
CA LEU A 6 -5.47 17.55 7.66
C LEU A 6 -5.90 17.34 9.11
N LEU A 7 -6.23 16.10 9.45
CA LEU A 7 -6.61 15.71 10.80
C LEU A 7 -5.35 15.58 11.68
N GLU A 8 -5.44 16.02 12.92
CA GLU A 8 -4.38 15.81 13.89
C GLU A 8 -4.24 14.32 14.25
N ARG A 9 -3.01 13.86 14.44
CA ARG A 9 -2.69 12.45 14.64
C ARG A 9 -3.42 11.81 15.84
N ASN A 10 -3.61 12.56 16.92
CA ASN A 10 -4.36 12.13 18.10
C ASN A 10 -5.86 11.92 17.85
N LYS A 11 -6.39 12.43 16.72
CA LYS A 11 -7.80 12.29 16.30
C LYS A 11 -8.02 11.19 15.26
N TYR A 12 -6.95 10.51 14.76
CA TYR A 12 -7.07 9.50 13.71
C TYR A 12 -8.03 8.37 14.04
N ALA A 13 -8.17 8.00 15.32
CA ALA A 13 -9.11 6.96 15.76
C ALA A 13 -10.57 7.23 15.34
N SER A 14 -10.96 8.50 15.09
CA SER A 14 -12.29 8.87 14.60
C SER A 14 -12.60 8.29 13.21
N ALA A 15 -11.59 7.90 12.44
CA ALA A 15 -11.72 7.29 11.11
C ALA A 15 -12.03 5.78 11.17
N LEU A 16 -11.78 5.10 12.30
CA LEU A 16 -11.94 3.64 12.43
C LEU A 16 -13.39 3.15 12.22
N PRO A 17 -14.44 3.80 12.75
CA PRO A 17 -15.79 3.31 12.56
C PRO A 17 -16.22 3.25 11.09
N ALA A 18 -15.79 4.23 10.29
CA ALA A 18 -16.04 4.24 8.85
C ALA A 18 -15.15 3.21 8.12
N LEU A 19 -13.88 3.04 8.54
CA LEU A 19 -12.97 2.06 7.96
C LEU A 19 -13.45 0.62 8.12
N LYS A 20 -14.10 0.29 9.23
CA LYS A 20 -14.70 -1.04 9.47
C LYS A 20 -15.73 -1.45 8.44
N LYS A 21 -16.34 -0.49 7.73
CA LYS A 21 -17.32 -0.74 6.66
C LYS A 21 -16.67 -0.98 5.29
N VAL A 22 -15.38 -0.73 5.17
CA VAL A 22 -14.62 -0.89 3.92
C VAL A 22 -14.31 -2.37 3.72
N SER A 23 -14.89 -2.98 2.68
CA SER A 23 -14.75 -4.42 2.39
C SER A 23 -13.55 -4.78 1.52
N ILE A 24 -12.89 -3.80 0.90
CA ILE A 24 -11.61 -4.02 0.19
C ILE A 24 -10.46 -4.05 1.18
N ASN A 25 -9.30 -4.58 0.75
CA ASN A 25 -8.10 -4.57 1.59
C ASN A 25 -7.70 -3.15 1.96
N ASN A 26 -7.67 -2.87 3.26
CA ASN A 26 -7.42 -1.55 3.83
C ASN A 26 -6.36 -1.56 4.95
N LEU A 27 -5.54 -2.62 5.04
CA LEU A 27 -4.53 -2.76 6.10
C LEU A 27 -3.55 -1.59 6.14
N PHE A 28 -3.19 -1.03 4.98
CA PHE A 28 -2.34 0.15 4.88
C PHE A 28 -2.98 1.41 5.49
N ALA A 29 -4.29 1.61 5.26
CA ALA A 29 -5.02 2.74 5.84
C ALA A 29 -5.17 2.57 7.35
N ARG A 30 -5.42 1.33 7.80
CA ARG A 30 -5.50 0.98 9.21
C ARG A 30 -4.19 1.26 9.94
N SER A 31 -3.03 0.87 9.37
CA SER A 31 -1.72 1.10 9.97
C SER A 31 -1.44 2.60 10.22
N VAL A 32 -1.93 3.47 9.34
CA VAL A 32 -1.86 4.94 9.54
C VAL A 32 -2.80 5.39 10.67
N ILE A 33 -4.06 4.95 10.63
CA ILE A 33 -5.08 5.38 11.59
C ILE A 33 -4.76 4.90 13.01
N GLU A 34 -4.20 3.70 13.15
CA GLU A 34 -3.75 3.13 14.41
C GLU A 34 -2.35 3.62 14.85
N ASN A 35 -1.79 4.57 14.11
CA ASN A 35 -0.49 5.18 14.40
C ASN A 35 0.71 4.21 14.39
N HIS A 36 0.62 3.11 13.63
CA HIS A 36 1.75 2.20 13.42
C HIS A 36 2.81 2.77 12.47
N VAL A 37 2.41 3.71 11.60
CA VAL A 37 3.31 4.43 10.69
C VAL A 37 2.92 5.91 10.58
N ARG A 38 3.87 6.74 10.15
CA ARG A 38 3.66 8.19 9.94
C ARG A 38 2.97 8.44 8.61
N GLY A 39 1.64 8.34 8.59
CA GLY A 39 0.83 8.73 7.45
C GLY A 39 0.01 9.99 7.68
N ARG A 40 -0.87 10.31 6.73
CA ARG A 40 -1.75 11.49 6.80
C ARG A 40 -3.21 11.07 6.64
N VAL A 41 -4.09 11.75 7.36
CA VAL A 41 -5.54 11.58 7.25
C VAL A 41 -6.15 12.95 6.98
N PHE A 42 -6.77 13.09 5.82
CA PHE A 42 -7.56 14.28 5.48
C PHE A 42 -9.04 13.97 5.63
N VAL A 43 -9.82 14.99 6.03
CA VAL A 43 -11.25 14.87 6.28
C VAL A 43 -12.02 16.04 5.68
N ASP A 44 -13.33 15.88 5.54
CA ASP A 44 -14.26 16.93 5.12
C ASP A 44 -14.56 17.95 6.21
N ASP A 45 -14.55 17.53 7.47
CA ASP A 45 -14.84 18.35 8.66
C ASP A 45 -14.04 17.82 9.85
N ILE A 46 -13.29 18.71 10.53
CA ILE A 46 -12.45 18.32 11.67
C ILE A 46 -13.29 17.94 12.91
N ALA A 47 -14.44 18.58 13.09
CA ALA A 47 -15.30 18.38 14.26
C ALA A 47 -16.18 17.14 14.12
N ARG A 48 -16.66 16.87 12.90
CA ARG A 48 -17.57 15.76 12.59
C ARG A 48 -17.19 15.09 11.26
N PRO A 49 -16.03 14.42 11.19
CA PRO A 49 -15.55 13.84 9.95
C PRO A 49 -16.46 12.71 9.46
N ARG A 50 -16.81 12.75 8.17
CA ARG A 50 -17.61 11.72 7.49
C ARG A 50 -16.90 11.14 6.28
N ALA A 51 -16.09 11.97 5.60
CA ALA A 51 -15.27 11.60 4.46
C ALA A 51 -13.80 11.57 4.88
N PHE A 52 -13.09 10.53 4.49
CA PHE A 52 -11.71 10.29 4.88
C PHE A 52 -10.85 9.99 3.67
N TYR A 53 -9.71 10.67 3.57
CA TYR A 53 -8.64 10.38 2.62
C TYR A 53 -7.38 10.05 3.40
N VAL A 54 -7.00 8.78 3.43
CA VAL A 54 -5.86 8.28 4.20
C VAL A 54 -4.69 8.04 3.27
N VAL A 55 -3.52 8.54 3.62
CA VAL A 55 -2.28 8.38 2.84
C VAL A 55 -1.22 7.68 3.68
N HIS A 56 -0.79 6.52 3.21
CA HIS A 56 0.33 5.78 3.76
C HIS A 56 1.66 6.29 3.18
N PRO A 57 2.78 6.34 3.94
CA PRO A 57 4.09 6.83 3.46
C PRO A 57 4.62 6.11 2.21
N TYR A 58 4.24 4.87 2.00
CA TYR A 58 4.60 4.11 0.79
C TYR A 58 3.87 4.63 -0.48
N GLY A 59 2.91 5.55 -0.34
CA GLY A 59 2.11 6.09 -1.44
C GLY A 59 0.79 5.36 -1.67
N MET A 60 0.39 4.40 -0.84
CA MET A 60 -0.97 3.85 -0.90
C MET A 60 -1.93 4.82 -0.25
N SER A 61 -3.07 5.10 -0.91
CA SER A 61 -4.11 5.98 -0.36
C SER A 61 -5.51 5.38 -0.51
N LEU A 62 -6.40 5.77 0.39
CA LEU A 62 -7.79 5.30 0.44
C LEU A 62 -8.74 6.47 0.67
N LEU A 63 -9.68 6.63 -0.25
CA LEU A 63 -10.84 7.53 -0.09
C LEU A 63 -12.07 6.70 0.29
N TYR A 64 -12.69 7.00 1.44
CA TYR A 64 -13.84 6.27 1.93
C TYR A 64 -14.71 7.11 2.87
N GLY A 65 -15.88 6.60 3.21
CA GLY A 65 -16.84 7.24 4.10
C GLY A 65 -18.07 7.79 3.38
N ASP A 66 -18.74 8.78 3.96
CA ASP A 66 -19.90 9.48 3.37
C ASP A 66 -19.40 10.63 2.49
N ILE A 67 -18.99 10.29 1.28
CA ILE A 67 -18.40 11.24 0.33
C ILE A 67 -19.50 12.01 -0.39
N LYS A 68 -19.71 13.26 0.03
CA LYS A 68 -20.62 14.18 -0.65
C LYS A 68 -19.94 14.92 -1.80
N ASP A 69 -20.73 15.40 -2.74
CA ASP A 69 -20.22 16.15 -3.90
C ASP A 69 -19.41 17.40 -3.51
N GLY A 70 -19.64 17.91 -2.29
CA GLY A 70 -18.83 18.99 -1.71
C GLY A 70 -17.36 18.63 -1.46
N PHE A 71 -17.03 17.36 -1.21
CA PHE A 71 -15.67 16.88 -1.04
C PHE A 71 -15.00 16.57 -2.38
N LEU A 72 -15.78 16.15 -3.38
CA LEU A 72 -15.34 15.84 -4.74
C LEU A 72 -15.22 17.12 -5.59
N LYS A 73 -14.48 18.11 -5.13
CA LYS A 73 -14.32 19.41 -5.82
C LYS A 73 -12.87 19.65 -6.28
N SER A 74 -12.65 20.89 -6.72
CA SER A 74 -11.37 21.35 -7.26
C SER A 74 -10.17 21.00 -6.36
N GLU A 75 -10.31 21.10 -5.05
CA GLU A 75 -9.21 20.79 -4.12
C GLU A 75 -8.75 19.34 -4.14
N LEU A 76 -9.70 18.38 -4.13
CA LEU A 76 -9.35 16.97 -4.28
C LEU A 76 -8.74 16.72 -5.67
N ARG A 77 -9.33 17.32 -6.71
CA ARG A 77 -8.77 17.24 -8.07
C ARG A 77 -7.34 17.78 -8.12
N ASP A 78 -7.09 18.94 -7.54
CA ASP A 78 -5.78 19.57 -7.53
C ASP A 78 -4.78 18.77 -6.68
N TYR A 79 -5.24 18.15 -5.61
CA TYR A 79 -4.45 17.20 -4.84
C TYR A 79 -4.06 15.98 -5.69
N LEU A 80 -5.03 15.33 -6.33
CA LEU A 80 -4.79 14.15 -7.17
C LEU A 80 -3.88 14.44 -8.37
N LEU A 81 -3.93 15.66 -8.88
CA LEU A 81 -3.06 16.14 -9.96
C LEU A 81 -1.70 16.67 -9.46
N GLY A 82 -1.48 16.75 -8.14
CA GLY A 82 -0.26 17.29 -7.56
C GLY A 82 -0.08 18.80 -7.70
N LYS A 83 -1.18 19.55 -7.94
CA LYS A 83 -1.14 20.99 -8.22
C LYS A 83 -1.12 21.87 -6.99
N ASN A 84 -1.59 21.37 -5.83
CA ASN A 84 -1.69 22.15 -4.59
C ASN A 84 -0.46 22.03 -3.67
N GLY A 85 0.58 21.30 -4.08
CA GLY A 85 1.81 21.12 -3.30
C GLY A 85 1.67 20.24 -2.05
N LEU A 86 0.50 19.71 -1.77
CA LEU A 86 0.26 18.87 -0.57
C LEU A 86 0.66 17.40 -0.78
N ARG A 87 0.79 16.96 -2.02
CA ARG A 87 1.19 15.60 -2.35
C ARG A 87 2.71 15.51 -2.43
N GLU A 88 3.30 14.69 -1.56
CA GLU A 88 4.75 14.53 -1.45
C GLU A 88 5.32 13.53 -2.45
N THR A 89 4.53 12.51 -2.82
CA THR A 89 4.97 11.43 -3.72
C THR A 89 3.83 11.02 -4.65
N GLY A 90 4.11 10.13 -5.61
CA GLY A 90 3.07 9.45 -6.37
C GLY A 90 2.21 8.59 -5.44
N GLU A 91 0.90 8.52 -5.71
CA GLU A 91 -0.04 7.76 -4.89
C GLU A 91 -0.80 6.72 -5.72
N PHE A 92 -1.08 5.59 -5.07
CA PHE A 92 -1.97 4.53 -5.56
C PHE A 92 -3.31 4.64 -4.84
N LEU A 93 -4.19 5.51 -5.36
CA LEU A 93 -5.50 5.74 -4.77
C LEU A 93 -6.43 4.54 -4.97
N GLN A 94 -7.05 4.11 -3.90
CA GLN A 94 -8.21 3.22 -3.89
C GLN A 94 -9.42 3.98 -3.36
N VAL A 95 -10.60 3.64 -3.87
CA VAL A 95 -11.85 4.28 -3.45
C VAL A 95 -12.86 3.26 -2.96
N PHE A 96 -13.65 3.62 -1.96
CA PHE A 96 -14.74 2.79 -1.44
C PHE A 96 -15.89 3.67 -0.95
N PRO A 97 -17.14 3.36 -1.28
CA PRO A 97 -17.61 2.23 -2.10
C PRO A 97 -17.31 2.40 -3.59
N SER A 98 -17.49 1.32 -4.37
CA SER A 98 -17.11 1.29 -5.80
C SER A 98 -17.81 2.31 -6.68
N ASN A 99 -19.02 2.75 -6.33
CA ASN A 99 -19.72 3.82 -7.06
C ASN A 99 -19.01 5.18 -7.03
N LEU A 100 -18.00 5.35 -6.17
CA LEU A 100 -17.12 6.53 -6.19
C LEU A 100 -16.15 6.53 -7.37
N GLU A 101 -15.88 5.38 -8.00
CA GLU A 101 -14.97 5.32 -9.14
C GLU A 101 -15.44 6.23 -10.28
N GLU A 102 -16.71 6.16 -10.65
CA GLU A 102 -17.28 6.99 -11.71
C GLU A 102 -17.19 8.49 -11.37
N LYS A 103 -17.39 8.84 -10.10
CA LYS A 103 -17.28 10.23 -9.64
C LYS A 103 -15.82 10.72 -9.69
N ILE A 104 -14.86 9.90 -9.36
CA ILE A 104 -13.41 10.23 -9.49
C ILE A 104 -13.02 10.32 -10.96
N ASP A 105 -13.50 9.40 -11.80
CA ASP A 105 -13.26 9.43 -13.23
C ASP A 105 -13.79 10.74 -13.84
N ALA A 106 -15.02 11.14 -13.48
CA ALA A 106 -15.62 12.40 -13.92
C ALA A 106 -14.83 13.64 -13.40
N LEU A 107 -14.38 13.60 -12.14
CA LEU A 107 -13.58 14.65 -11.51
C LEU A 107 -12.24 14.87 -12.25
N LEU A 108 -11.58 13.80 -12.65
CA LEU A 108 -10.29 13.84 -13.35
C LEU A 108 -10.45 14.14 -14.84
N GLY A 109 -11.53 13.66 -15.46
CA GLY A 109 -11.86 13.93 -16.86
C GLY A 109 -10.69 13.58 -17.79
N ARG A 110 -10.27 14.54 -18.64
CA ARG A 110 -9.17 14.36 -19.59
C ARG A 110 -7.80 14.07 -18.98
N SER A 111 -7.62 14.31 -17.67
CA SER A 111 -6.37 14.03 -16.97
C SER A 111 -6.21 12.55 -16.59
N LEU A 112 -7.27 11.73 -16.78
CA LEU A 112 -7.27 10.30 -16.50
C LEU A 112 -6.90 9.53 -17.78
N GLY A 113 -5.87 8.70 -17.67
CA GLY A 113 -5.47 7.70 -18.65
C GLY A 113 -5.75 6.29 -18.16
N THR A 114 -5.69 5.32 -19.05
CA THR A 114 -5.73 3.90 -18.76
C THR A 114 -4.40 3.26 -19.17
N VAL A 115 -4.04 2.18 -18.53
CA VAL A 115 -2.91 1.38 -19.01
C VAL A 115 -3.31 0.75 -20.33
N GLU A 116 -2.59 1.05 -21.40
CA GLU A 116 -2.79 0.36 -22.67
C GLU A 116 -2.32 -1.08 -22.55
N GLU A 117 -3.13 -2.05 -22.98
CA GLU A 117 -2.81 -3.49 -22.95
C GLU A 117 -1.53 -3.85 -23.73
N ASN A 118 -1.07 -2.94 -24.60
CA ASN A 118 0.07 -3.14 -25.49
C ASN A 118 1.43 -2.72 -24.89
N GLY A 119 1.50 -2.41 -23.59
CA GLY A 119 2.75 -2.04 -22.93
C GLY A 119 3.37 -0.71 -23.36
N LYS A 120 2.63 0.13 -24.07
CA LYS A 120 3.07 1.49 -24.38
C LYS A 120 3.11 2.34 -23.11
N PRO A 121 4.08 3.27 -23.01
CA PRO A 121 4.13 4.19 -21.89
C PRO A 121 2.82 5.02 -21.84
N PRO A 122 2.34 5.35 -20.62
CA PRO A 122 1.16 6.19 -20.46
C PRO A 122 1.34 7.53 -21.17
N ASP A 123 0.25 8.08 -21.71
CA ASP A 123 0.22 9.40 -22.31
C ASP A 123 0.63 10.47 -21.26
N PRO A 124 1.72 11.22 -21.45
CA PRO A 124 2.17 12.23 -20.50
C PRO A 124 1.15 13.34 -20.24
N SER A 125 0.21 13.58 -21.15
CA SER A 125 -0.89 14.56 -20.97
C SER A 125 -1.94 14.07 -19.97
N ARG A 126 -1.88 12.78 -19.56
CA ARG A 126 -2.79 12.13 -18.62
C ARG A 126 -2.04 11.66 -17.38
N PRO A 127 -1.76 12.58 -16.43
CA PRO A 127 -0.86 12.30 -15.29
C PRO A 127 -1.44 11.32 -14.25
N VAL A 128 -2.71 10.99 -14.34
CA VAL A 128 -3.36 9.98 -13.49
C VAL A 128 -3.70 8.76 -14.32
N ILE A 129 -3.22 7.59 -13.91
CA ILE A 129 -3.44 6.35 -14.65
C ILE A 129 -4.34 5.42 -13.84
N LYS A 130 -5.43 4.96 -14.45
CA LYS A 130 -6.33 3.96 -13.86
C LYS A 130 -5.75 2.57 -14.01
N HIS A 131 -5.54 1.90 -12.87
CA HIS A 131 -5.06 0.51 -12.81
C HIS A 131 -6.14 -0.39 -12.21
N LYS A 132 -6.11 -1.66 -12.59
CA LYS A 132 -6.92 -2.71 -11.94
C LYS A 132 -6.07 -3.37 -10.87
N ARG A 133 -6.51 -3.29 -9.59
CA ARG A 133 -5.91 -4.05 -8.50
C ARG A 133 -6.57 -5.43 -8.40
N ILE A 134 -5.75 -6.48 -8.28
CA ILE A 134 -6.21 -7.84 -8.03
C ILE A 134 -5.86 -8.18 -6.59
N ASN A 135 -6.86 -8.62 -5.81
CA ASN A 135 -6.67 -9.14 -4.47
C ASN A 135 -6.66 -10.67 -4.51
N PHE A 136 -5.73 -11.28 -3.78
CA PHE A 136 -5.62 -12.74 -3.67
C PHE A 136 -6.05 -13.18 -2.28
N ARG A 137 -6.76 -14.30 -2.22
CA ARG A 137 -7.07 -14.96 -0.98
C ARG A 137 -6.11 -16.13 -0.75
N PHE A 138 -5.49 -16.18 0.42
CA PHE A 138 -4.66 -17.31 0.81
C PHE A 138 -5.50 -18.58 0.95
N VAL A 139 -5.06 -19.67 0.31
CA VAL A 139 -5.72 -20.99 0.36
C VAL A 139 -4.70 -22.00 0.89
N PRO A 140 -4.77 -22.38 2.20
CA PRO A 140 -3.76 -23.21 2.85
C PRO A 140 -3.47 -24.53 2.13
N LYS A 141 -4.52 -25.22 1.63
CA LYS A 141 -4.35 -26.50 0.89
C LYS A 141 -3.58 -26.31 -0.43
N LYS A 142 -3.85 -25.25 -1.18
CA LYS A 142 -3.12 -24.95 -2.43
C LYS A 142 -1.66 -24.58 -2.11
N TYR A 143 -1.44 -23.78 -1.09
CA TYR A 143 -0.11 -23.43 -0.63
C TYR A 143 0.69 -24.66 -0.20
N ALA A 144 0.13 -25.53 0.63
CA ALA A 144 0.79 -26.74 1.10
C ALA A 144 1.20 -27.68 -0.05
N ARG A 145 0.39 -27.74 -1.13
CA ARG A 145 0.71 -28.50 -2.35
C ARG A 145 1.85 -27.83 -3.11
N ALA A 146 1.73 -26.54 -3.44
CA ALA A 146 2.73 -25.82 -4.22
C ALA A 146 4.09 -25.75 -3.49
N ARG A 147 4.08 -25.66 -2.15
CA ARG A 147 5.30 -25.62 -1.34
C ARG A 147 6.14 -26.92 -1.45
N LYS A 148 5.50 -28.07 -1.69
CA LYS A 148 6.22 -29.36 -1.82
C LYS A 148 7.14 -29.38 -3.03
N ASP A 149 6.80 -28.65 -4.08
CA ASP A 149 7.57 -28.57 -5.34
C ASP A 149 8.77 -27.62 -5.21
N LEU A 150 8.83 -26.84 -4.11
CA LEU A 150 9.91 -25.90 -3.84
C LEU A 150 10.97 -26.56 -2.93
N ASN A 151 12.19 -26.70 -3.44
CA ASN A 151 13.30 -27.24 -2.66
C ASN A 151 13.86 -26.18 -1.68
N LEU A 152 13.08 -25.89 -0.63
CA LEU A 152 13.45 -24.86 0.36
C LEU A 152 14.78 -25.17 1.06
N LYS A 153 15.12 -26.47 1.25
CA LYS A 153 16.35 -26.88 1.95
C LYS A 153 17.63 -26.55 1.15
N ALA A 154 17.52 -26.35 -0.15
CA ALA A 154 18.66 -25.99 -1.01
C ALA A 154 19.00 -24.48 -0.96
N HIS A 155 18.31 -23.72 -0.14
CA HIS A 155 18.46 -22.26 -0.07
C HIS A 155 18.81 -21.80 1.33
N ASP A 156 19.66 -20.78 1.40
CA ASP A 156 20.03 -20.11 2.63
C ASP A 156 19.04 -18.99 2.92
N PHE A 157 18.38 -19.08 4.08
CA PHE A 157 17.40 -18.09 4.54
C PHE A 157 17.86 -17.48 5.85
N LYS A 158 17.80 -16.16 5.90
CA LYS A 158 18.03 -15.41 7.13
C LYS A 158 16.79 -14.59 7.49
N ARG A 159 16.39 -14.62 8.78
CA ARG A 159 15.37 -13.70 9.29
C ARG A 159 15.90 -12.27 9.16
N ILE A 160 15.06 -11.34 8.70
CA ILE A 160 15.44 -9.93 8.57
C ILE A 160 15.73 -9.37 9.97
N ASP A 161 16.99 -9.05 10.22
CA ASP A 161 17.48 -8.36 11.41
C ASP A 161 17.50 -6.84 11.21
N GLU A 162 17.93 -6.08 12.22
CA GLU A 162 17.98 -4.61 12.19
C GLU A 162 18.91 -4.06 11.10
N ASN A 163 20.04 -4.73 10.87
CA ASN A 163 20.96 -4.36 9.81
C ASN A 163 20.34 -4.59 8.43
N MET A 164 19.73 -5.75 8.23
CA MET A 164 19.02 -6.04 6.97
C MET A 164 17.84 -5.10 6.76
N PHE A 165 17.05 -4.82 7.81
CA PHE A 165 15.94 -3.85 7.73
C PHE A 165 16.38 -2.50 7.16
N SER A 166 17.52 -2.01 7.60
CA SER A 166 18.06 -0.70 7.20
C SER A 166 18.67 -0.73 5.78
N ASN A 167 19.30 -1.84 5.42
CA ASN A 167 20.14 -1.95 4.22
C ASN A 167 19.48 -2.66 3.02
N ILE A 168 18.33 -3.35 3.19
CA ILE A 168 17.61 -3.91 2.04
C ILE A 168 17.23 -2.76 1.10
N SER A 169 17.61 -2.90 -0.17
CA SER A 169 17.34 -1.95 -1.25
C SER A 169 16.15 -2.37 -2.10
N GLY A 170 15.58 -1.42 -2.82
CA GLY A 170 14.47 -1.67 -3.75
C GLY A 170 13.26 -0.78 -3.50
N SER A 171 12.18 -1.10 -4.21
CA SER A 171 10.92 -0.35 -4.13
C SER A 171 10.01 -0.85 -2.99
N VAL A 172 10.02 -2.16 -2.71
CA VAL A 172 9.18 -2.82 -1.70
C VAL A 172 10.09 -3.37 -0.59
N VAL A 173 10.43 -2.50 0.38
CA VAL A 173 11.38 -2.83 1.46
C VAL A 173 10.78 -2.51 2.83
N PRO A 174 11.14 -3.25 3.89
CA PRO A 174 10.49 -3.12 5.21
C PRO A 174 10.43 -1.70 5.75
N LYS A 175 11.51 -0.92 5.60
CA LYS A 175 11.62 0.46 6.11
C LYS A 175 10.62 1.45 5.51
N LYS A 176 9.92 1.09 4.44
CA LYS A 176 8.85 1.91 3.86
C LYS A 176 7.47 1.62 4.45
N PHE A 177 7.36 0.57 5.26
CA PHE A 177 6.09 0.08 5.81
C PHE A 177 6.05 0.11 7.34
N TRP A 178 7.21 0.23 7.99
CA TRP A 178 7.38 0.22 9.42
C TRP A 178 8.14 1.45 9.90
N ASP A 179 7.76 2.00 11.04
CA ASP A 179 8.39 3.20 11.61
C ASP A 179 9.84 2.95 12.06
N GLY A 180 10.22 1.69 12.28
CA GLY A 180 11.59 1.34 12.66
C GLY A 180 11.84 -0.15 12.75
N ALA A 181 13.13 -0.52 12.80
CA ALA A 181 13.59 -1.91 12.89
C ALA A 181 13.09 -2.62 14.16
N SER A 182 13.04 -1.89 15.27
CA SER A 182 12.55 -2.44 16.56
C SER A 182 11.07 -2.83 16.48
N ASP A 183 10.23 -1.96 15.91
CA ASP A 183 8.80 -2.22 15.74
C ASP A 183 8.58 -3.40 14.79
N PHE A 184 9.29 -3.42 13.66
CA PHE A 184 9.27 -4.55 12.72
C PHE A 184 9.68 -5.87 13.38
N ARG A 185 10.73 -5.87 14.22
CA ARG A 185 11.21 -7.08 14.91
C ARG A 185 10.19 -7.62 15.90
N GLN A 186 9.44 -6.74 16.57
CA GLN A 186 8.46 -7.11 17.60
C GLN A 186 7.13 -7.58 17.00
N LYS A 187 6.63 -6.89 15.96
CA LYS A 187 5.28 -7.07 15.43
C LYS A 187 5.26 -7.67 14.02
N GLY A 188 6.36 -7.56 13.30
CA GLY A 188 6.50 -8.04 11.93
C GLY A 188 7.23 -9.36 11.82
N ILE A 189 7.21 -9.92 10.63
CA ILE A 189 7.99 -11.10 10.24
C ILE A 189 8.56 -10.89 8.85
N GLY A 190 9.78 -11.36 8.61
CA GLY A 190 10.38 -11.31 7.28
C GLY A 190 11.62 -12.17 7.19
N PHE A 191 11.86 -12.64 5.98
CA PHE A 191 13.03 -13.45 5.63
C PHE A 191 13.68 -12.92 4.36
N SER A 192 14.99 -13.07 4.28
CA SER A 192 15.78 -12.88 3.06
C SER A 192 16.37 -14.20 2.62
N LEU A 193 16.37 -14.43 1.32
CA LEU A 193 17.07 -15.53 0.65
C LEU A 193 18.45 -15.02 0.26
N LEU A 194 19.48 -15.74 0.68
CA LEU A 194 20.87 -15.38 0.38
C LEU A 194 21.44 -16.24 -0.77
N LYS A 195 22.24 -15.61 -1.63
CA LYS A 195 23.08 -16.27 -2.62
C LYS A 195 24.50 -15.70 -2.54
N ASN A 196 25.46 -16.58 -2.25
CA ASN A 196 26.86 -16.20 -2.07
C ASN A 196 27.02 -15.05 -1.03
N GLY A 197 26.28 -15.13 0.09
CA GLY A 197 26.30 -14.12 1.16
C GLY A 197 25.55 -12.82 0.85
N ARG A 198 24.98 -12.67 -0.36
CA ARG A 198 24.23 -11.46 -0.78
C ARG A 198 22.73 -11.73 -0.77
N ILE A 199 21.93 -10.71 -0.43
CA ILE A 199 20.48 -10.79 -0.50
C ILE A 199 20.05 -10.91 -1.96
N ALA A 200 19.34 -11.99 -2.28
CA ALA A 200 18.79 -12.23 -3.61
C ALA A 200 17.29 -11.86 -3.68
N ALA A 201 16.56 -12.16 -2.63
CA ALA A 201 15.14 -11.79 -2.50
C ALA A 201 14.77 -11.67 -1.03
N SER A 202 13.77 -10.84 -0.73
CA SER A 202 13.20 -10.69 0.61
C SER A 202 11.68 -10.75 0.55
N SER A 203 11.06 -11.35 1.57
CA SER A 203 9.62 -11.32 1.79
C SER A 203 9.35 -10.98 3.25
N PHE A 204 8.38 -10.10 3.49
CA PHE A 204 8.10 -9.59 4.82
C PHE A 204 6.63 -9.19 4.95
N SER A 205 6.14 -9.11 6.19
CA SER A 205 4.84 -8.51 6.48
C SER A 205 4.91 -6.99 6.29
N SER A 206 4.23 -6.48 5.27
CA SER A 206 4.07 -5.03 5.07
C SER A 206 3.09 -4.44 6.08
N PHE A 207 2.01 -5.15 6.32
CA PHE A 207 0.97 -4.78 7.28
C PHE A 207 0.54 -6.01 8.06
N VAL A 208 0.27 -5.83 9.34
CA VAL A 208 -0.25 -6.87 10.23
C VAL A 208 -1.40 -6.28 11.04
N HIS A 209 -2.53 -6.97 11.07
CA HIS A 209 -3.66 -6.63 11.92
C HIS A 209 -4.45 -7.90 12.24
N ASP A 210 -4.60 -8.21 13.51
CA ASP A 210 -5.21 -9.46 13.99
C ASP A 210 -4.59 -10.69 13.28
N ASN A 211 -5.43 -11.48 12.62
CA ASN A 211 -5.02 -12.69 11.89
C ASN A 211 -4.77 -12.44 10.40
N MET A 212 -4.64 -11.19 9.99
CA MET A 212 -4.38 -10.80 8.60
C MET A 212 -3.00 -10.17 8.47
N LEU A 213 -2.34 -10.50 7.37
CA LEU A 213 -1.12 -9.81 6.98
C LEU A 213 -1.10 -9.61 5.45
N GLU A 214 -0.43 -8.55 5.02
CA GLU A 214 -0.09 -8.33 3.62
C GLU A 214 1.42 -8.52 3.45
N LEU A 215 1.80 -9.27 2.40
CA LEU A 215 3.20 -9.52 2.12
C LEU A 215 3.79 -8.45 1.20
N GLY A 216 4.90 -7.87 1.62
CA GLY A 216 5.83 -7.18 0.75
C GLY A 216 6.89 -8.14 0.23
N MET A 217 7.31 -7.94 -1.01
CA MET A 217 8.31 -8.79 -1.64
C MET A 217 9.18 -7.97 -2.59
N GLU A 218 10.48 -8.19 -2.50
CA GLU A 218 11.46 -7.59 -3.42
C GLU A 218 12.44 -8.67 -3.89
N THR A 219 12.85 -8.60 -5.13
CA THR A 219 13.91 -9.44 -5.70
C THR A 219 14.91 -8.54 -6.39
N GLU A 220 16.17 -8.65 -5.99
CA GLU A 220 17.26 -7.88 -6.58
C GLU A 220 17.33 -8.09 -8.10
N PRO A 221 17.60 -7.05 -8.89
CA PRO A 221 17.49 -7.09 -10.35
C PRO A 221 18.24 -8.27 -10.99
N GLU A 222 19.46 -8.54 -10.55
CA GLU A 222 20.32 -9.62 -11.07
C GLU A 222 19.82 -11.04 -10.75
N PHE A 223 18.90 -11.15 -9.77
CA PHE A 223 18.30 -12.41 -9.34
C PHE A 223 16.84 -12.60 -9.80
N ARG A 224 16.31 -11.66 -10.57
CA ARG A 224 14.94 -11.77 -11.12
C ARG A 224 14.81 -12.92 -12.11
N ARG A 225 13.58 -13.40 -12.27
CA ARG A 225 13.20 -14.52 -13.18
C ARG A 225 13.88 -15.86 -12.87
N LYS A 226 14.42 -16.04 -11.65
CA LYS A 226 15.04 -17.29 -11.17
C LYS A 226 14.16 -18.04 -10.15
N GLY A 227 12.89 -17.64 -9.99
CA GLY A 227 11.94 -18.27 -9.06
C GLY A 227 12.11 -17.86 -7.58
N PHE A 228 13.09 -17.02 -7.24
CA PHE A 228 13.38 -16.67 -5.84
C PHE A 228 12.24 -15.98 -5.12
N ALA A 229 11.42 -15.21 -5.83
CA ALA A 229 10.21 -14.62 -5.27
C ALA A 229 9.25 -15.69 -4.70
N SER A 230 8.97 -16.75 -5.48
CA SER A 230 8.12 -17.86 -5.03
C SER A 230 8.73 -18.62 -3.87
N ILE A 231 10.06 -18.85 -3.92
CA ILE A 231 10.82 -19.57 -2.89
C ILE A 231 10.78 -18.82 -1.56
N ILE A 232 11.09 -17.51 -1.56
CA ILE A 232 11.10 -16.71 -0.32
C ILE A 232 9.71 -16.50 0.26
N THR A 233 8.67 -16.41 -0.57
CA THR A 233 7.28 -16.29 -0.10
C THR A 233 6.78 -17.59 0.55
N ALA A 234 7.36 -18.73 0.20
CA ALA A 234 7.02 -20.03 0.76
C ALA A 234 7.79 -20.36 2.05
N LYS A 235 8.69 -19.50 2.48
CA LYS A 235 9.43 -19.65 3.74
C LYS A 235 8.60 -19.20 4.93
#